data_9d5871718a38b24189d42a608e0bed12
#
_entry.id   9d5871718a38b24189d42a608e0bed12
#
_cell.length_a   1.000
_cell.length_b   1.000
_cell.length_c   1.000
_cell.angle_alpha   90.00
_cell.angle_beta   90.00
_cell.angle_gamma   90.00
#
_symmetry.space_group_name_H-M   'P 1'
#
loop_
_entity.id
_entity.type
_entity.pdbx_description
1 polymer ?
#
loop_
_entity_poly.entity_id
_entity_poly.type
_entity_poly.pdbx_seq_one_letter_code
_entity_poly.pdbx_strand_id
1 'polypeptide(L)'
;MSEYKFETKQLHVGQENPDPATDARAVPIYATTSYVFKNSAQAAARFGLADAGNIYGRLTNSTQDVFEKRIASLEGGVAALALASGAAAITYTLQALAQKGGHIVAQKTIYGGSYNLLAHTLPNFGITATFINIHNLKEVEAAIQDNTRAIYIETLGNPNSDIPDIDALAELAHKHGLPLVVDNTFGTPYLIRPIEHGADIVVHSATKFIGGHGTTLGGVIVDSGKFDWEASGNYPAISSPNPSYHGVSFTKAVGPAAFVTYVRAILLRDTGATISPFAAFLLLQGVETLSLRLERHAENTKRVVEFLKNHPQVEKVNHPSLPEHPDNTLYQKYFPNGGGSIFTFEIKGGQEEAHKFIDNLKIFSLLANVADAKSLVIHPATTTHSQLTEEELKDQGIKPNTIRLSIGTEHIDDILLDLQNGFEAIK
;
A
#
# COMPACT_ATOMS: atom_id res chain seq x y z
N MET A 1 15.22 14.03 14.64
CA MET A 1 13.79 13.63 14.46
C MET A 1 13.47 12.16 14.79
N SER A 2 14.46 11.28 15.01
CA SER A 2 14.22 9.86 15.35
C SER A 2 13.44 9.64 16.65
N GLU A 3 13.56 10.53 17.62
CA GLU A 3 12.92 10.43 18.93
C GLU A 3 11.46 10.93 18.98
N TYR A 4 10.99 11.65 17.96
CA TYR A 4 9.64 12.17 17.94
C TYR A 4 8.60 11.09 17.68
N LYS A 5 7.39 11.29 18.23
CA LYS A 5 6.24 10.43 18.01
C LYS A 5 5.64 10.63 16.61
N PHE A 6 4.76 9.73 16.22
CA PHE A 6 4.17 9.68 14.88
C PHE A 6 3.57 11.03 14.46
N GLU A 7 2.74 11.62 15.31
CA GLU A 7 1.99 12.85 15.05
C GLU A 7 2.93 14.05 14.80
N THR A 8 4.08 14.09 15.46
CA THR A 8 5.09 15.11 15.20
C THR A 8 5.85 14.83 13.90
N LYS A 9 6.18 13.55 13.64
CA LYS A 9 6.86 13.16 12.40
C LYS A 9 6.01 13.44 11.16
N GLN A 10 4.71 13.14 11.21
CA GLN A 10 3.81 13.36 10.08
C GLN A 10 3.67 14.84 9.68
N LEU A 11 3.98 15.75 10.58
CA LEU A 11 3.91 17.20 10.36
C LEU A 11 5.27 17.82 9.94
N HIS A 12 6.39 17.26 10.39
CA HIS A 12 7.66 17.97 10.35
C HIS A 12 8.76 17.30 9.53
N VAL A 13 8.79 15.97 9.41
CA VAL A 13 9.88 15.29 8.71
C VAL A 13 9.95 15.71 7.23
N GLY A 14 11.15 16.04 6.78
CA GLY A 14 11.44 16.54 5.44
C GLY A 14 11.26 18.06 5.28
N GLN A 15 10.71 18.74 6.30
CA GLN A 15 10.58 20.20 6.31
C GLN A 15 10.95 20.80 7.70
N GLU A 16 12.00 20.28 8.28
CA GLU A 16 12.52 20.73 9.58
C GLU A 16 12.94 22.21 9.56
N ASN A 17 13.38 22.67 8.39
CA ASN A 17 13.74 24.05 8.13
C ASN A 17 12.80 24.66 7.11
N PRO A 18 12.59 26.00 7.11
CA PRO A 18 11.88 26.70 6.06
C PRO A 18 12.61 26.57 4.72
N ASP A 19 11.91 26.87 3.63
CA ASP A 19 12.55 26.92 2.30
C ASP A 19 13.74 27.90 2.31
N PRO A 20 14.95 27.46 1.91
CA PRO A 20 16.15 28.28 2.06
C PRO A 20 16.22 29.49 1.11
N ALA A 21 15.36 29.53 0.10
CA ALA A 21 15.34 30.64 -0.88
C ALA A 21 14.30 31.72 -0.53
N THR A 22 13.23 31.33 0.17
CA THR A 22 12.06 32.21 0.37
C THR A 22 11.61 32.32 1.82
N ASP A 23 12.21 31.57 2.74
CA ASP A 23 11.77 31.39 4.12
C ASP A 23 10.32 30.87 4.27
N ALA A 24 9.76 30.29 3.21
CA ALA A 24 8.40 29.76 3.23
C ALA A 24 8.27 28.62 4.25
N ARG A 25 7.23 28.71 5.09
CA ARG A 25 6.93 27.67 6.09
C ARG A 25 6.26 26.46 5.46
N ALA A 26 5.36 26.66 4.50
CA ALA A 26 4.75 25.57 3.74
C ALA A 26 5.75 25.00 2.74
N VAL A 27 5.61 23.70 2.41
CA VAL A 27 6.43 23.07 1.38
C VAL A 27 6.12 23.70 0.01
N PRO A 28 7.09 24.32 -0.69
CA PRO A 28 6.85 24.88 -2.01
C PRO A 28 6.55 23.80 -3.04
N ILE A 29 5.73 24.14 -4.04
CA ILE A 29 5.49 23.27 -5.20
C ILE A 29 6.50 23.64 -6.29
N TYR A 30 7.53 22.81 -6.45
CA TYR A 30 8.57 23.01 -7.46
C TYR A 30 8.13 22.41 -8.81
N ALA A 31 7.33 23.16 -9.55
CA ALA A 31 6.84 22.79 -10.89
C ALA A 31 7.92 23.04 -11.94
N THR A 32 8.96 22.20 -11.98
CA THR A 32 10.06 22.28 -12.94
C THR A 32 10.45 20.91 -13.49
N THR A 33 10.90 20.87 -14.75
CA THR A 33 11.41 19.64 -15.37
C THR A 33 12.90 19.44 -15.16
N SER A 34 13.69 20.51 -14.98
CA SER A 34 15.15 20.46 -14.99
C SER A 34 15.78 21.46 -14.03
N TYR A 35 17.04 21.21 -13.69
CA TYR A 35 17.80 21.99 -12.72
C TYR A 35 19.15 22.37 -13.30
N VAL A 36 19.62 23.61 -13.00
CA VAL A 36 20.88 24.14 -13.51
C VAL A 36 22.04 23.63 -12.64
N PHE A 37 23.11 23.21 -13.28
CA PHE A 37 24.36 22.85 -12.63
C PHE A 37 25.30 24.08 -12.55
N LYS A 38 26.11 24.13 -11.50
CA LYS A 38 27.11 25.21 -11.31
C LYS A 38 28.21 25.18 -12.40
N ASN A 39 28.58 23.98 -12.86
CA ASN A 39 29.59 23.75 -13.90
C ASN A 39 29.49 22.31 -14.44
N SER A 40 30.26 21.99 -15.48
CA SER A 40 30.29 20.67 -16.11
C SER A 40 30.78 19.54 -15.19
N ALA A 41 31.69 19.86 -14.27
CA ALA A 41 32.21 18.87 -13.31
C ALA A 41 31.11 18.42 -12.31
N GLN A 42 30.31 19.37 -11.80
CA GLN A 42 29.16 19.04 -10.97
C GLN A 42 28.12 18.24 -11.73
N ALA A 43 27.83 18.60 -12.98
CA ALA A 43 26.93 17.84 -13.83
C ALA A 43 27.38 16.37 -13.93
N ALA A 44 28.63 16.13 -14.28
CA ALA A 44 29.21 14.80 -14.40
C ALA A 44 29.13 14.02 -13.06
N ALA A 45 29.47 14.68 -11.93
CA ALA A 45 29.40 14.05 -10.59
C ALA A 45 27.99 13.61 -10.22
N ARG A 46 26.95 14.42 -10.51
CA ARG A 46 25.55 14.06 -10.25
C ARG A 46 25.08 12.88 -11.09
N PHE A 47 25.40 12.86 -12.40
CA PHE A 47 25.08 11.72 -13.26
C PHE A 47 25.83 10.44 -12.85
N GLY A 48 27.01 10.56 -12.27
CA GLY A 48 27.82 9.47 -11.74
C GLY A 48 27.45 9.04 -10.31
N LEU A 49 26.42 9.61 -9.70
CA LEU A 49 26.00 9.37 -8.29
C LEU A 49 27.07 9.78 -7.25
N ALA A 50 28.06 10.61 -7.62
CA ALA A 50 29.11 11.09 -6.73
C ALA A 50 28.77 12.44 -6.05
N ASP A 51 27.75 13.16 -6.54
CA ASP A 51 27.20 14.38 -5.93
C ASP A 51 25.68 14.23 -5.80
N ALA A 52 25.15 14.52 -4.62
CA ALA A 52 23.71 14.49 -4.36
C ALA A 52 23.03 15.74 -4.89
N GLY A 53 21.78 15.62 -5.37
CA GLY A 53 20.96 16.76 -5.76
C GLY A 53 20.08 16.50 -6.98
N ASN A 54 19.31 17.52 -7.34
CA ASN A 54 18.36 17.42 -8.44
C ASN A 54 19.06 17.48 -9.79
N ILE A 55 18.58 16.67 -10.75
CA ILE A 55 19.03 16.62 -12.14
C ILE A 55 17.86 16.94 -13.07
N TYR A 56 16.82 16.15 -12.98
CA TYR A 56 15.64 16.19 -13.83
C TYR A 56 14.41 15.76 -13.04
N GLY A 57 13.29 16.45 -13.21
CA GLY A 57 12.07 16.29 -12.41
C GLY A 57 11.44 14.90 -12.41
N ARG A 58 11.77 14.05 -13.40
CA ARG A 58 11.36 12.64 -13.40
C ARG A 58 12.09 11.81 -12.35
N LEU A 59 13.36 12.13 -12.06
CA LEU A 59 14.20 11.41 -11.12
C LEU A 59 14.09 11.96 -9.70
N THR A 60 14.14 13.28 -9.57
CA THR A 60 14.18 13.98 -8.29
C THR A 60 13.45 15.32 -8.39
N ASN A 61 12.71 15.67 -7.34
CA ASN A 61 12.05 16.96 -7.20
C ASN A 61 11.93 17.30 -5.72
N SER A 62 12.19 18.54 -5.33
CA SER A 62 12.23 18.95 -3.93
C SER A 62 10.88 18.78 -3.20
N THR A 63 9.75 18.94 -3.88
CA THR A 63 8.42 18.69 -3.29
C THR A 63 8.20 17.19 -3.05
N GLN A 64 8.56 16.36 -4.01
CA GLN A 64 8.48 14.90 -3.91
C GLN A 64 9.41 14.37 -2.79
N ASP A 65 10.61 14.92 -2.66
CA ASP A 65 11.60 14.55 -1.65
C ASP A 65 11.06 14.70 -0.22
N VAL A 66 10.31 15.76 0.05
CA VAL A 66 9.64 15.94 1.37
C VAL A 66 8.64 14.83 1.64
N PHE A 67 7.82 14.49 0.64
CA PHE A 67 6.85 13.39 0.76
C PHE A 67 7.55 12.04 0.99
N GLU A 68 8.59 11.75 0.22
CA GLU A 68 9.38 10.52 0.33
C GLU A 68 10.03 10.38 1.71
N LYS A 69 10.71 11.41 2.20
CA LYS A 69 11.35 11.44 3.53
C LYS A 69 10.33 11.24 4.64
N ARG A 70 9.18 11.89 4.52
CA ARG A 70 8.11 11.79 5.52
C ARG A 70 7.54 10.38 5.60
N ILE A 71 7.18 9.78 4.48
CA ILE A 71 6.66 8.40 4.46
C ILE A 71 7.73 7.40 4.92
N ALA A 72 8.97 7.53 4.46
CA ALA A 72 10.06 6.66 4.93
C ALA A 72 10.20 6.71 6.47
N SER A 73 10.17 7.90 7.06
CA SER A 73 10.25 8.06 8.52
C SER A 73 9.04 7.51 9.26
N LEU A 74 7.84 7.63 8.71
CA LEU A 74 6.62 7.13 9.33
C LEU A 74 6.55 5.59 9.30
N GLU A 75 6.98 4.96 8.21
CA GLU A 75 7.09 3.50 8.10
C GLU A 75 8.29 2.91 8.85
N GLY A 76 9.28 3.72 9.21
CA GLY A 76 10.52 3.24 9.81
C GLY A 76 11.54 2.71 8.81
N GLY A 77 11.41 3.09 7.54
CA GLY A 77 12.36 2.77 6.47
C GLY A 77 13.52 3.76 6.36
N VAL A 78 14.53 3.39 5.59
CA VAL A 78 15.72 4.23 5.35
C VAL A 78 15.53 5.21 4.21
N ALA A 79 14.67 4.86 3.23
CA ALA A 79 14.37 5.69 2.08
C ALA A 79 13.02 5.31 1.46
N ALA A 80 12.43 6.23 0.70
CA ALA A 80 11.22 5.96 -0.08
C ALA A 80 11.32 6.54 -1.49
N LEU A 81 10.46 6.04 -2.39
CA LEU A 81 10.31 6.49 -3.76
C LEU A 81 8.82 6.75 -4.05
N ALA A 82 8.47 7.98 -4.36
CA ALA A 82 7.14 8.35 -4.80
C ALA A 82 6.94 8.10 -6.30
N LEU A 83 5.78 7.55 -6.66
CA LEU A 83 5.40 7.14 -8.01
C LEU A 83 3.99 7.62 -8.36
N ALA A 84 3.66 7.57 -9.63
CA ALA A 84 2.39 8.07 -10.17
C ALA A 84 1.15 7.34 -9.62
N SER A 85 1.28 6.11 -9.14
CA SER A 85 0.18 5.31 -8.60
C SER A 85 0.66 4.14 -7.74
N GLY A 86 -0.22 3.57 -6.93
CA GLY A 86 0.04 2.32 -6.21
C GLY A 86 0.35 1.16 -7.15
N ALA A 87 -0.34 1.07 -8.28
CA ALA A 87 -0.04 0.07 -9.31
C ALA A 87 1.39 0.18 -9.84
N ALA A 88 1.91 1.42 -10.04
CA ALA A 88 3.30 1.63 -10.43
C ALA A 88 4.27 1.20 -9.32
N ALA A 89 3.94 1.45 -8.05
CA ALA A 89 4.77 1.04 -6.92
C ALA A 89 4.90 -0.48 -6.84
N ILE A 90 3.78 -1.21 -6.96
CA ILE A 90 3.74 -2.67 -6.98
C ILE A 90 4.50 -3.20 -8.19
N THR A 91 4.19 -2.70 -9.39
CA THR A 91 4.81 -3.17 -10.65
C THR A 91 6.32 -3.00 -10.61
N TYR A 92 6.83 -1.82 -10.23
CA TYR A 92 8.27 -1.57 -10.17
C TYR A 92 8.96 -2.41 -9.11
N THR A 93 8.32 -2.63 -7.95
CA THR A 93 8.86 -3.51 -6.92
C THR A 93 9.01 -4.93 -7.44
N LEU A 94 7.96 -5.50 -8.02
CA LEU A 94 7.97 -6.87 -8.52
C LEU A 94 8.90 -7.04 -9.72
N GLN A 95 8.93 -6.08 -10.65
CA GLN A 95 9.86 -6.11 -11.78
C GLN A 95 11.32 -5.98 -11.34
N ALA A 96 11.62 -5.15 -10.34
CA ALA A 96 12.97 -5.01 -9.81
C ALA A 96 13.49 -6.32 -9.21
N LEU A 97 12.62 -7.04 -8.51
CA LEU A 97 12.96 -8.29 -7.83
C LEU A 97 12.98 -9.49 -8.78
N ALA A 98 11.94 -9.67 -9.59
CA ALA A 98 11.67 -10.89 -10.34
C ALA A 98 12.05 -10.82 -11.84
N GLN A 99 12.89 -9.87 -12.26
CA GLN A 99 13.34 -9.77 -13.63
C GLN A 99 14.01 -11.06 -14.14
N LYS A 100 14.05 -11.24 -15.47
CA LYS A 100 14.68 -12.39 -16.13
C LYS A 100 14.05 -13.75 -15.79
N GLY A 101 12.73 -13.82 -15.67
CA GLY A 101 12.01 -15.07 -15.44
C GLY A 101 11.89 -15.45 -13.97
N GLY A 102 11.91 -14.46 -13.07
CA GLY A 102 11.69 -14.70 -11.64
C GLY A 102 10.23 -15.04 -11.33
N HIS A 103 10.05 -15.58 -10.14
CA HIS A 103 8.77 -16.05 -9.61
C HIS A 103 8.44 -15.31 -8.31
N ILE A 104 7.15 -15.05 -8.06
CA ILE A 104 6.61 -14.42 -6.85
C ILE A 104 5.65 -15.40 -6.16
N VAL A 105 5.82 -15.61 -4.88
CA VAL A 105 4.80 -16.25 -4.04
C VAL A 105 3.89 -15.15 -3.50
N ALA A 106 2.61 -15.16 -3.84
CA ALA A 106 1.68 -14.10 -3.51
C ALA A 106 0.50 -14.59 -2.67
N GLN A 107 0.08 -13.78 -1.71
CA GLN A 107 -1.21 -13.98 -1.02
C GLN A 107 -2.35 -14.05 -2.04
N LYS A 108 -3.31 -14.94 -1.83
CA LYS A 108 -4.43 -15.15 -2.73
C LYS A 108 -5.48 -14.02 -2.64
N THR A 109 -5.76 -13.59 -1.42
CA THR A 109 -6.73 -12.55 -1.10
C THR A 109 -6.07 -11.15 -1.10
N ILE A 110 -5.69 -10.68 -2.28
CA ILE A 110 -5.11 -9.35 -2.50
C ILE A 110 -6.00 -8.48 -3.37
N TYR A 111 -5.66 -7.21 -3.46
CA TYR A 111 -6.32 -6.27 -4.36
C TYR A 111 -6.44 -6.84 -5.78
N GLY A 112 -7.64 -6.80 -6.36
CA GLY A 112 -7.90 -7.41 -7.68
C GLY A 112 -6.98 -6.90 -8.79
N GLY A 113 -6.53 -5.64 -8.73
CA GLY A 113 -5.54 -5.11 -9.66
C GLY A 113 -4.16 -5.76 -9.50
N SER A 114 -3.73 -6.06 -8.27
CA SER A 114 -2.47 -6.77 -7.99
C SER A 114 -2.57 -8.24 -8.42
N TYR A 115 -3.72 -8.87 -8.18
CA TYR A 115 -3.99 -10.22 -8.67
C TYR A 115 -3.88 -10.27 -10.21
N ASN A 116 -4.60 -9.38 -10.89
CA ASN A 116 -4.57 -9.32 -12.36
C ASN A 116 -3.17 -9.01 -12.93
N LEU A 117 -2.42 -8.13 -12.26
CA LEU A 117 -1.03 -7.84 -12.60
C LEU A 117 -0.16 -9.11 -12.55
N LEU A 118 -0.24 -9.87 -11.45
CA LEU A 118 0.55 -11.07 -11.22
C LEU A 118 0.08 -12.26 -12.08
N ALA A 119 -1.23 -12.44 -12.25
CA ALA A 119 -1.78 -13.58 -12.97
C ALA A 119 -1.72 -13.44 -14.50
N HIS A 120 -1.85 -12.22 -15.03
CA HIS A 120 -2.07 -12.02 -16.46
C HIS A 120 -1.07 -11.05 -17.12
N THR A 121 -0.69 -9.97 -16.45
CA THR A 121 0.16 -8.94 -17.08
C THR A 121 1.64 -9.30 -17.02
N LEU A 122 2.17 -9.60 -15.82
CA LEU A 122 3.58 -9.89 -15.62
C LEU A 122 4.07 -11.17 -16.31
N PRO A 123 3.24 -12.23 -16.51
CA PRO A 123 3.65 -13.39 -17.31
C PRO A 123 4.08 -13.04 -18.73
N ASN A 124 3.49 -12.00 -19.35
CA ASN A 124 3.92 -11.52 -20.66
C ASN A 124 5.32 -10.88 -20.66
N PHE A 125 5.85 -10.56 -19.48
CA PHE A 125 7.21 -10.09 -19.27
C PHE A 125 8.12 -11.14 -18.63
N GLY A 126 7.66 -12.41 -18.60
CA GLY A 126 8.41 -13.54 -18.09
C GLY A 126 8.46 -13.66 -16.56
N ILE A 127 7.63 -12.91 -15.84
CA ILE A 127 7.52 -12.99 -14.38
C ILE A 127 6.27 -13.81 -14.05
N THR A 128 6.45 -14.89 -13.27
CA THR A 128 5.37 -15.79 -12.86
C THR A 128 5.00 -15.64 -11.40
N ALA A 129 3.82 -16.13 -11.00
CA ALA A 129 3.39 -16.11 -9.61
C ALA A 129 2.64 -17.37 -9.22
N THR A 130 2.76 -17.76 -7.95
CA THR A 130 1.90 -18.76 -7.30
C THR A 130 1.13 -18.10 -6.19
N PHE A 131 -0.20 -18.21 -6.24
CA PHE A 131 -1.11 -17.69 -5.21
C PHE A 131 -1.33 -18.74 -4.13
N ILE A 132 -1.20 -18.33 -2.88
CA ILE A 132 -1.23 -19.22 -1.72
C ILE A 132 -2.18 -18.72 -0.63
N ASN A 133 -2.64 -19.66 0.20
CA ASN A 133 -3.29 -19.33 1.45
C ASN A 133 -2.23 -18.95 2.49
N ILE A 134 -2.18 -17.66 2.86
CA ILE A 134 -1.19 -17.10 3.81
C ILE A 134 -1.25 -17.68 5.23
N HIS A 135 -2.38 -18.28 5.62
CA HIS A 135 -2.52 -18.92 6.93
C HIS A 135 -1.89 -20.32 6.99
N ASN A 136 -1.45 -20.85 5.85
CA ASN A 136 -0.78 -22.15 5.76
C ASN A 136 0.70 -21.99 5.38
N LEU A 137 1.57 -21.79 6.37
CA LEU A 137 3.02 -21.62 6.14
C LEU A 137 3.67 -22.78 5.38
N LYS A 138 3.14 -24.01 5.50
CA LYS A 138 3.67 -25.16 4.73
C LYS A 138 3.33 -25.02 3.24
N GLU A 139 2.17 -24.50 2.91
CA GLU A 139 1.80 -24.20 1.53
C GLU A 139 2.66 -23.08 0.95
N VAL A 140 2.90 -22.04 1.75
CA VAL A 140 3.81 -20.94 1.38
C VAL A 140 5.20 -21.46 1.08
N GLU A 141 5.78 -22.28 1.97
CA GLU A 141 7.12 -22.85 1.80
C GLU A 141 7.18 -23.79 0.58
N ALA A 142 6.16 -24.62 0.36
CA ALA A 142 6.08 -25.53 -0.78
C ALA A 142 5.94 -24.79 -2.13
N ALA A 143 5.43 -23.56 -2.15
CA ALA A 143 5.32 -22.74 -3.34
C ALA A 143 6.64 -22.05 -3.75
N ILE A 144 7.66 -22.06 -2.88
CA ILE A 144 8.97 -21.47 -3.17
C ILE A 144 9.71 -22.35 -4.17
N GLN A 145 10.18 -21.75 -5.27
CA GLN A 145 10.93 -22.35 -6.36
C GLN A 145 12.35 -21.75 -6.41
N ASP A 146 13.27 -22.35 -7.15
CA ASP A 146 14.65 -21.86 -7.30
C ASP A 146 14.71 -20.43 -7.88
N ASN A 147 13.73 -20.08 -8.71
CA ASN A 147 13.61 -18.75 -9.31
C ASN A 147 12.65 -17.82 -8.52
N THR A 148 12.19 -18.21 -7.34
CA THR A 148 11.40 -17.29 -6.48
C THR A 148 12.25 -16.10 -6.06
N ARG A 149 11.65 -14.90 -6.05
CA ARG A 149 12.35 -13.65 -5.78
C ARG A 149 11.68 -12.78 -4.72
N ALA A 150 10.48 -13.10 -4.29
CA ALA A 150 9.82 -12.44 -3.16
C ALA A 150 8.60 -13.22 -2.69
N ILE A 151 8.20 -12.96 -1.46
CA ILE A 151 6.85 -13.22 -0.96
C ILE A 151 6.13 -11.87 -0.91
N TYR A 152 4.93 -11.79 -1.51
CA TYR A 152 4.10 -10.58 -1.58
C TYR A 152 2.79 -10.77 -0.83
N ILE A 153 2.50 -9.88 0.13
CA ILE A 153 1.28 -9.91 0.95
C ILE A 153 0.70 -8.51 1.14
N GLU A 154 -0.56 -8.45 1.60
CA GLU A 154 -1.22 -7.23 2.11
C GLU A 154 -1.41 -7.31 3.62
N THR A 155 -1.27 -6.21 4.36
CA THR A 155 -1.49 -6.17 5.82
C THR A 155 -2.94 -6.46 6.19
N LEU A 156 -3.87 -6.05 5.34
CA LEU A 156 -5.31 -6.29 5.43
C LEU A 156 -5.79 -6.62 4.01
N GLY A 157 -6.24 -7.84 3.82
CA GLY A 157 -6.70 -8.34 2.52
C GLY A 157 -7.95 -7.63 2.02
N ASN A 158 -8.10 -7.58 0.71
CA ASN A 158 -9.25 -6.96 0.05
C ASN A 158 -10.05 -8.02 -0.71
N PRO A 159 -11.35 -8.24 -0.40
CA PRO A 159 -12.23 -7.32 0.34
C PRO A 159 -12.44 -7.66 1.81
N ASN A 160 -11.94 -8.78 2.31
CA ASN A 160 -12.41 -9.39 3.56
C ASN A 160 -11.59 -9.02 4.80
N SER A 161 -10.54 -8.19 4.68
CA SER A 161 -9.68 -7.76 5.80
C SER A 161 -9.00 -8.93 6.54
N ASP A 162 -8.70 -10.03 5.85
CA ASP A 162 -7.90 -11.12 6.40
C ASP A 162 -6.46 -10.65 6.69
N ILE A 163 -5.87 -11.18 7.77
CA ILE A 163 -4.60 -10.71 8.31
C ILE A 163 -3.56 -11.82 8.27
N PRO A 164 -2.42 -11.64 7.55
CA PRO A 164 -1.30 -12.57 7.59
C PRO A 164 -0.52 -12.49 8.90
N ASP A 165 0.10 -13.59 9.32
CA ASP A 165 1.15 -13.53 10.34
C ASP A 165 2.45 -13.03 9.72
N ILE A 166 2.64 -11.70 9.76
CA ILE A 166 3.75 -11.01 9.08
C ILE A 166 5.10 -11.48 9.65
N ASP A 167 5.21 -11.66 10.98
CA ASP A 167 6.45 -12.11 11.62
C ASP A 167 6.85 -13.51 11.11
N ALA A 168 5.90 -14.44 11.07
CA ALA A 168 6.16 -15.80 10.61
C ALA A 168 6.50 -15.87 9.11
N LEU A 169 5.85 -15.04 8.29
CA LEU A 169 6.14 -14.95 6.85
C LEU A 169 7.49 -14.29 6.58
N ALA A 170 7.89 -13.29 7.37
CA ALA A 170 9.20 -12.67 7.27
C ALA A 170 10.31 -13.68 7.62
N GLU A 171 10.15 -14.42 8.72
CA GLU A 171 11.10 -15.47 9.10
C GLU A 171 11.25 -16.53 8.01
N LEU A 172 10.12 -16.99 7.45
CA LEU A 172 10.11 -17.95 6.34
C LEU A 172 10.80 -17.37 5.09
N ALA A 173 10.49 -16.16 4.69
CA ALA A 173 11.11 -15.51 3.53
C ALA A 173 12.62 -15.40 3.70
N HIS A 174 13.09 -14.90 4.84
CA HIS A 174 14.51 -14.72 5.14
C HIS A 174 15.27 -16.06 5.21
N LYS A 175 14.64 -17.12 5.75
CA LYS A 175 15.22 -18.49 5.73
C LYS A 175 15.58 -18.94 4.31
N HIS A 176 14.82 -18.50 3.30
CA HIS A 176 15.05 -18.82 1.89
C HIS A 176 15.80 -17.71 1.14
N GLY A 177 16.35 -16.70 1.82
CA GLY A 177 17.07 -15.58 1.20
C GLY A 177 16.20 -14.71 0.31
N LEU A 178 14.89 -14.61 0.64
CA LEU A 178 13.89 -13.83 -0.09
C LEU A 178 13.45 -12.60 0.73
N PRO A 179 13.23 -11.44 0.11
CA PRO A 179 12.59 -10.31 0.79
C PRO A 179 11.08 -10.56 0.94
N LEU A 180 10.53 -10.09 2.07
CA LEU A 180 9.10 -9.94 2.25
C LEU A 180 8.65 -8.56 1.78
N VAL A 181 7.76 -8.53 0.80
CA VAL A 181 7.11 -7.32 0.28
C VAL A 181 5.71 -7.23 0.84
N VAL A 182 5.40 -6.12 1.49
CA VAL A 182 4.11 -5.90 2.13
C VAL A 182 3.41 -4.67 1.56
N ASP A 183 2.22 -4.85 1.00
CA ASP A 183 1.34 -3.73 0.67
C ASP A 183 0.61 -3.28 1.95
N ASN A 184 0.98 -2.11 2.45
CA ASN A 184 0.44 -1.54 3.67
C ASN A 184 -0.60 -0.43 3.40
N THR A 185 -1.25 -0.50 2.24
CA THR A 185 -2.24 0.52 1.82
C THR A 185 -3.39 0.67 2.82
N PHE A 186 -3.91 -0.45 3.36
CA PHE A 186 -5.03 -0.42 4.30
C PHE A 186 -4.57 -0.27 5.77
N GLY A 187 -3.38 -0.79 6.11
CA GLY A 187 -2.82 -0.63 7.43
C GLY A 187 -2.30 0.79 7.68
N THR A 188 -1.70 1.41 6.70
CA THR A 188 -0.97 2.69 6.81
C THR A 188 0.14 2.66 7.87
N PRO A 189 1.12 3.55 7.81
CA PRO A 189 2.18 3.58 8.83
C PRO A 189 1.68 3.98 10.23
N TYR A 190 0.42 4.42 10.33
CA TYR A 190 -0.18 4.77 11.62
C TYR A 190 -0.74 3.57 12.37
N LEU A 191 -1.43 2.66 11.70
CA LEU A 191 -2.05 1.49 12.35
C LEU A 191 -1.06 0.34 12.52
N ILE A 192 -0.17 0.15 11.54
CA ILE A 192 0.87 -0.89 11.57
C ILE A 192 2.08 -0.45 10.75
N ARG A 193 3.27 -0.81 11.21
CA ARG A 193 4.53 -0.64 10.48
C ARG A 193 5.14 -2.01 10.18
N PRO A 194 4.92 -2.59 9.00
CA PRO A 194 5.38 -3.93 8.64
C PRO A 194 6.91 -4.11 8.76
N ILE A 195 7.69 -3.04 8.61
CA ILE A 195 9.15 -3.06 8.81
C ILE A 195 9.55 -3.46 10.24
N GLU A 196 8.72 -3.15 11.23
CA GLU A 196 8.92 -3.58 12.62
C GLU A 196 8.64 -5.09 12.80
N HIS A 197 7.95 -5.69 11.85
CA HIS A 197 7.58 -7.10 11.78
C HIS A 197 8.36 -7.88 10.71
N GLY A 198 9.50 -7.36 10.25
CA GLY A 198 10.40 -8.05 9.34
C GLY A 198 10.15 -7.83 7.86
N ALA A 199 9.21 -6.97 7.46
CA ALA A 199 9.08 -6.60 6.05
C ALA A 199 10.33 -5.86 5.56
N ASP A 200 10.77 -6.21 4.35
CA ASP A 200 11.95 -5.60 3.73
C ASP A 200 11.58 -4.43 2.82
N ILE A 201 10.45 -4.57 2.13
CA ILE A 201 9.91 -3.55 1.25
C ILE A 201 8.43 -3.37 1.58
N VAL A 202 8.03 -2.12 1.77
CA VAL A 202 6.63 -1.74 1.95
C VAL A 202 6.16 -0.92 0.76
N VAL A 203 4.99 -1.24 0.23
CA VAL A 203 4.36 -0.45 -0.84
C VAL A 203 3.03 0.13 -0.38
N HIS A 204 2.66 1.26 -0.95
CA HIS A 204 1.36 1.89 -0.71
C HIS A 204 0.75 2.40 -2.00
N SER A 205 -0.54 2.25 -2.15
CA SER A 205 -1.34 3.18 -2.92
C SER A 205 -1.60 4.43 -2.07
N ALA A 206 -0.78 5.46 -2.23
CA ALA A 206 -0.93 6.72 -1.51
C ALA A 206 -2.24 7.45 -1.86
N THR A 207 -2.89 7.04 -2.95
CA THR A 207 -4.24 7.44 -3.37
C THR A 207 -5.29 7.24 -2.27
N LYS A 208 -5.10 6.21 -1.42
CA LYS A 208 -6.04 5.73 -0.41
C LYS A 208 -5.91 6.56 0.87
N PHE A 209 -5.80 5.95 2.03
CA PHE A 209 -5.73 6.65 3.33
C PHE A 209 -4.66 7.73 3.42
N ILE A 210 -3.50 7.57 2.78
CA ILE A 210 -2.43 8.57 2.82
C ILE A 210 -2.93 9.90 2.26
N GLY A 211 -3.50 9.92 1.07
CA GLY A 211 -4.17 11.08 0.49
C GLY A 211 -5.50 11.38 1.18
N GLY A 212 -6.34 10.39 1.33
CA GLY A 212 -7.58 10.37 2.12
C GLY A 212 -8.77 11.14 1.57
N HIS A 213 -8.65 11.77 0.40
CA HIS A 213 -9.67 12.70 -0.13
C HIS A 213 -10.11 12.38 -1.57
N GLY A 214 -9.57 11.32 -2.19
CA GLY A 214 -9.90 10.96 -3.57
C GLY A 214 -9.50 12.01 -4.61
N THR A 215 -8.57 12.92 -4.29
CA THR A 215 -8.22 14.07 -5.13
C THR A 215 -7.06 13.81 -6.09
N THR A 216 -6.20 12.85 -5.78
CA THR A 216 -5.03 12.54 -6.60
C THR A 216 -4.62 11.09 -6.50
N LEU A 217 -4.00 10.58 -7.56
CA LEU A 217 -3.31 9.29 -7.56
C LEU A 217 -1.88 9.45 -7.02
N GLY A 218 -1.37 8.40 -6.40
CA GLY A 218 0.01 8.29 -6.02
C GLY A 218 0.34 6.90 -5.49
N GLY A 219 1.61 6.55 -5.57
CA GLY A 219 2.17 5.35 -4.98
C GLY A 219 3.47 5.66 -4.26
N VAL A 220 3.88 4.80 -3.35
CA VAL A 220 5.17 4.92 -2.70
C VAL A 220 5.75 3.55 -2.40
N ILE A 221 7.05 3.41 -2.60
CA ILE A 221 7.85 2.25 -2.18
C ILE A 221 8.71 2.71 -1.01
N VAL A 222 8.75 1.95 0.08
CA VAL A 222 9.61 2.19 1.23
C VAL A 222 10.58 1.02 1.37
N ASP A 223 11.87 1.34 1.45
CA ASP A 223 12.96 0.38 1.66
C ASP A 223 13.30 0.33 3.14
N SER A 224 13.26 -0.85 3.74
CA SER A 224 13.66 -1.04 5.14
C SER A 224 15.16 -0.81 5.35
N GLY A 225 15.96 -1.04 4.32
CA GLY A 225 17.43 -1.05 4.37
C GLY A 225 18.02 -2.24 5.13
N LYS A 226 17.21 -3.25 5.47
CA LYS A 226 17.64 -4.38 6.30
C LYS A 226 17.98 -5.64 5.51
N PHE A 227 17.45 -5.79 4.28
CA PHE A 227 17.69 -6.98 3.46
C PHE A 227 19.12 -6.99 2.91
N ASP A 228 19.81 -8.11 3.07
CA ASP A 228 21.17 -8.29 2.53
C ASP A 228 21.14 -8.78 1.07
N TRP A 229 21.15 -7.80 0.16
CA TRP A 229 21.13 -8.06 -1.29
C TRP A 229 22.34 -8.79 -1.81
N GLU A 230 23.50 -8.70 -1.14
CA GLU A 230 24.74 -9.38 -1.54
C GLU A 230 24.75 -10.84 -1.07
N ALA A 231 24.42 -11.08 0.20
CA ALA A 231 24.42 -12.42 0.78
C ALA A 231 23.39 -13.36 0.12
N SER A 232 22.23 -12.82 -0.27
CA SER A 232 21.21 -13.60 -0.98
C SER A 232 21.69 -14.12 -2.34
N GLY A 233 22.54 -13.36 -3.06
CA GLY A 233 23.03 -13.73 -4.41
C GLY A 233 21.97 -13.70 -5.53
N ASN A 234 20.69 -13.50 -5.19
CA ASN A 234 19.57 -13.58 -6.12
C ASN A 234 19.29 -12.28 -6.89
N TYR A 235 19.93 -11.17 -6.50
CA TYR A 235 19.61 -9.81 -6.99
C TYR A 235 20.82 -9.10 -7.60
N PRO A 236 21.46 -9.69 -8.64
CA PRO A 236 22.68 -9.13 -9.22
C PRO A 236 22.47 -7.74 -9.85
N ALA A 237 21.24 -7.38 -10.24
CA ALA A 237 20.95 -6.05 -10.77
C ALA A 237 21.14 -4.93 -9.72
N ILE A 238 21.04 -5.27 -8.43
CA ILE A 238 21.21 -4.36 -7.29
C ILE A 238 22.62 -4.46 -6.72
N SER A 239 23.13 -5.69 -6.55
CA SER A 239 24.36 -5.97 -5.83
C SER A 239 25.63 -6.05 -6.72
N SER A 240 25.48 -6.28 -8.02
CA SER A 240 26.62 -6.38 -8.95
C SER A 240 26.82 -5.10 -9.77
N PRO A 241 28.00 -4.94 -10.42
CA PRO A 241 28.26 -3.82 -11.31
C PRO A 241 27.18 -3.66 -12.41
N ASN A 242 26.54 -2.51 -12.47
CA ASN A 242 25.45 -2.24 -13.40
C ASN A 242 25.97 -1.54 -14.66
N PRO A 243 25.81 -2.12 -15.88
CA PRO A 243 26.34 -1.53 -17.10
C PRO A 243 25.66 -0.20 -17.47
N SER A 244 24.40 0.01 -17.07
CA SER A 244 23.67 1.27 -17.27
C SER A 244 24.19 2.42 -16.41
N TYR A 245 24.99 2.11 -15.37
CA TYR A 245 25.62 3.08 -14.47
C TYR A 245 27.14 2.88 -14.39
N HIS A 246 27.80 2.71 -15.55
CA HIS A 246 29.26 2.63 -15.66
C HIS A 246 29.92 1.59 -14.74
N GLY A 247 29.21 0.50 -14.43
CA GLY A 247 29.72 -0.55 -13.56
C GLY A 247 29.57 -0.26 -12.04
N VAL A 248 28.78 0.72 -11.66
CA VAL A 248 28.45 0.97 -10.24
C VAL A 248 27.54 -0.12 -9.70
N SER A 249 27.83 -0.65 -8.52
CA SER A 249 26.94 -1.49 -7.73
C SER A 249 26.12 -0.61 -6.78
N PHE A 250 24.80 -0.76 -6.77
CA PHE A 250 23.93 0.07 -5.92
C PHE A 250 24.15 -0.21 -4.43
N THR A 251 24.40 -1.47 -4.03
CA THR A 251 24.73 -1.80 -2.63
C THR A 251 25.98 -1.08 -2.14
N LYS A 252 27.01 -0.97 -3.00
CA LYS A 252 28.26 -0.29 -2.66
C LYS A 252 28.15 1.24 -2.72
N ALA A 253 27.33 1.75 -3.63
CA ALA A 253 27.20 3.21 -3.84
C ALA A 253 26.35 3.90 -2.78
N VAL A 254 25.25 3.25 -2.34
CA VAL A 254 24.24 3.89 -1.46
C VAL A 254 23.85 3.04 -0.24
N GLY A 255 24.51 1.89 -0.05
CA GLY A 255 24.31 1.03 1.12
C GLY A 255 22.86 0.59 1.31
N PRO A 256 22.26 0.86 2.50
CA PRO A 256 20.92 0.39 2.84
C PRO A 256 19.80 0.84 1.89
N ALA A 257 19.97 1.96 1.18
CA ALA A 257 18.98 2.48 0.23
C ALA A 257 19.13 1.90 -1.20
N ALA A 258 19.84 0.78 -1.35
CA ALA A 258 20.20 0.20 -2.65
C ALA A 258 18.98 -0.14 -3.51
N PHE A 259 17.95 -0.76 -2.93
CA PHE A 259 16.76 -1.18 -3.66
C PHE A 259 16.00 0.02 -4.22
N VAL A 260 15.63 0.95 -3.37
CA VAL A 260 14.84 2.11 -3.80
C VAL A 260 15.63 3.00 -4.77
N THR A 261 16.96 3.08 -4.61
CA THR A 261 17.83 3.81 -5.55
C THR A 261 17.91 3.10 -6.90
N TYR A 262 18.00 1.78 -6.92
CA TYR A 262 17.94 0.99 -8.16
C TYR A 262 16.61 1.23 -8.89
N VAL A 263 15.48 1.17 -8.20
CA VAL A 263 14.17 1.41 -8.82
C VAL A 263 14.09 2.83 -9.41
N ARG A 264 14.58 3.84 -8.68
CA ARG A 264 14.64 5.25 -9.16
C ARG A 264 15.52 5.40 -10.38
N ALA A 265 16.72 4.88 -10.28
CA ALA A 265 17.77 5.11 -11.29
C ALA A 265 17.58 4.31 -12.59
N ILE A 266 16.87 3.17 -12.53
CA ILE A 266 16.62 2.29 -13.68
C ILE A 266 15.14 2.36 -14.08
N LEU A 267 14.23 1.81 -13.26
CA LEU A 267 12.84 1.64 -13.69
C LEU A 267 12.11 2.98 -13.85
N LEU A 268 12.18 3.85 -12.85
CA LEU A 268 11.53 5.17 -12.95
C LEU A 268 12.14 6.02 -14.06
N ARG A 269 13.49 6.04 -14.15
CA ARG A 269 14.18 6.80 -15.19
C ARG A 269 13.75 6.38 -16.59
N ASP A 270 13.66 5.06 -16.84
CA ASP A 270 13.53 4.52 -18.18
C ASP A 270 12.06 4.32 -18.60
N THR A 271 11.14 4.09 -17.66
CA THR A 271 9.73 3.80 -17.94
C THR A 271 8.76 4.90 -17.49
N GLY A 272 9.19 5.84 -16.64
CA GLY A 272 8.61 7.16 -16.49
C GLY A 272 7.33 7.29 -15.64
N ALA A 273 7.01 6.36 -14.73
CA ALA A 273 5.85 6.48 -13.83
C ALA A 273 6.09 7.50 -12.68
N THR A 274 6.52 8.71 -13.03
CA THR A 274 6.85 9.78 -12.09
C THR A 274 5.58 10.43 -11.52
N ILE A 275 5.61 10.75 -10.25
CA ILE A 275 4.56 11.55 -9.61
C ILE A 275 4.75 13.03 -9.94
N SER A 276 3.67 13.79 -10.10
CA SER A 276 3.80 15.25 -10.24
C SER A 276 4.05 15.93 -8.88
N PRO A 277 4.74 17.09 -8.84
CA PRO A 277 4.91 17.84 -7.60
C PRO A 277 3.58 18.32 -7.01
N PHE A 278 2.55 18.57 -7.81
CA PHE A 278 1.21 18.89 -7.33
C PHE A 278 0.56 17.70 -6.61
N ALA A 279 0.68 16.49 -7.18
CA ALA A 279 0.17 15.29 -6.54
C ALA A 279 0.92 15.03 -5.21
N ALA A 280 2.25 15.14 -5.19
CA ALA A 280 3.05 15.01 -3.98
C ALA A 280 2.65 16.01 -2.90
N PHE A 281 2.36 17.28 -3.28
CA PHE A 281 1.86 18.29 -2.36
C PHE A 281 0.50 17.92 -1.77
N LEU A 282 -0.46 17.47 -2.60
CA LEU A 282 -1.78 17.03 -2.11
C LEU A 282 -1.67 15.82 -1.17
N LEU A 283 -0.78 14.88 -1.47
CA LEU A 283 -0.52 13.75 -0.58
C LEU A 283 0.12 14.17 0.74
N LEU A 284 1.02 15.17 0.73
CA LEU A 284 1.56 15.75 1.96
C LEU A 284 0.47 16.35 2.85
N GLN A 285 -0.51 17.06 2.26
CA GLN A 285 -1.66 17.59 3.01
C GLN A 285 -2.46 16.44 3.66
N GLY A 286 -2.64 15.33 2.95
CA GLY A 286 -3.26 14.13 3.50
C GLY A 286 -2.46 13.51 4.66
N VAL A 287 -1.15 13.40 4.52
CA VAL A 287 -0.26 12.84 5.56
C VAL A 287 -0.35 13.65 6.85
N GLU A 288 -0.42 14.97 6.79
CA GLU A 288 -0.44 15.84 7.97
C GLU A 288 -1.61 15.59 8.92
N THR A 289 -2.70 14.99 8.43
CA THR A 289 -3.88 14.62 9.23
C THR A 289 -4.13 13.11 9.29
N LEU A 290 -3.16 12.29 8.90
CA LEU A 290 -3.33 10.84 8.77
C LEU A 290 -3.79 10.21 10.08
N SER A 291 -3.10 10.44 11.19
CA SER A 291 -3.44 9.87 12.50
C SER A 291 -4.86 10.24 12.93
N LEU A 292 -5.22 11.52 12.84
CA LEU A 292 -6.55 12.01 13.22
C LEU A 292 -7.68 11.34 12.42
N ARG A 293 -7.45 11.15 11.11
CA ARG A 293 -8.44 10.49 10.24
C ARG A 293 -8.55 9.01 10.58
N LEU A 294 -7.42 8.32 10.75
CA LEU A 294 -7.40 6.88 11.04
C LEU A 294 -8.05 6.56 12.39
N GLU A 295 -7.83 7.39 13.43
CA GLU A 295 -8.52 7.28 14.71
C GLU A 295 -10.04 7.37 14.54
N ARG A 296 -10.52 8.38 13.79
CA ARG A 296 -11.95 8.54 13.52
C ARG A 296 -12.53 7.41 12.67
N HIS A 297 -11.79 6.95 11.64
CA HIS A 297 -12.18 5.79 10.85
C HIS A 297 -12.34 4.53 11.74
N ALA A 298 -11.37 4.26 12.62
CA ALA A 298 -11.39 3.10 13.51
C ALA A 298 -12.54 3.18 14.53
N GLU A 299 -12.78 4.36 15.13
CA GLU A 299 -13.88 4.59 16.06
C GLU A 299 -15.24 4.36 15.39
N ASN A 300 -15.46 4.98 14.24
CA ASN A 300 -16.70 4.81 13.48
C ASN A 300 -16.91 3.35 13.06
N THR A 301 -15.85 2.70 12.59
CA THR A 301 -15.90 1.28 12.17
C THR A 301 -16.35 0.38 13.31
N LYS A 302 -15.80 0.56 14.51
CA LYS A 302 -16.20 -0.23 15.69
C LYS A 302 -17.70 -0.12 15.96
N ARG A 303 -18.26 1.09 15.87
CA ARG A 303 -19.69 1.33 16.08
C ARG A 303 -20.55 0.73 14.95
N VAL A 304 -20.09 0.81 13.71
CA VAL A 304 -20.79 0.20 12.56
C VAL A 304 -20.77 -1.32 12.65
N VAL A 305 -19.63 -1.94 12.98
CA VAL A 305 -19.50 -3.39 13.17
C VAL A 305 -20.47 -3.89 14.27
N GLU A 306 -20.53 -3.18 15.40
CA GLU A 306 -21.46 -3.51 16.48
C GLU A 306 -22.93 -3.40 16.05
N PHE A 307 -23.28 -2.32 15.32
CA PHE A 307 -24.62 -2.14 14.78
C PHE A 307 -25.01 -3.26 13.81
N LEU A 308 -24.14 -3.58 12.85
CA LEU A 308 -24.41 -4.62 11.85
C LEU A 308 -24.51 -6.01 12.49
N LYS A 309 -23.62 -6.34 13.44
CA LYS A 309 -23.65 -7.62 14.16
C LYS A 309 -24.99 -7.90 14.85
N ASN A 310 -25.62 -6.85 15.35
CA ASN A 310 -26.90 -6.96 16.07
C ASN A 310 -28.13 -6.73 15.17
N HIS A 311 -27.95 -6.43 13.88
CA HIS A 311 -29.05 -6.12 13.00
C HIS A 311 -29.75 -7.39 12.47
N PRO A 312 -31.11 -7.48 12.56
CA PRO A 312 -31.84 -8.70 12.23
C PRO A 312 -31.75 -9.12 10.75
N GLN A 313 -31.44 -8.20 9.84
CA GLN A 313 -31.29 -8.45 8.40
C GLN A 313 -29.83 -8.72 7.97
N VAL A 314 -28.88 -8.79 8.90
CA VAL A 314 -27.49 -9.17 8.65
C VAL A 314 -27.29 -10.65 8.97
N GLU A 315 -26.68 -11.38 8.06
CA GLU A 315 -26.31 -12.78 8.26
C GLU A 315 -24.93 -12.92 8.89
N LYS A 316 -23.98 -12.12 8.42
CA LYS A 316 -22.57 -12.18 8.84
C LYS A 316 -21.91 -10.80 8.70
N VAL A 317 -21.07 -10.47 9.65
CA VAL A 317 -20.10 -9.38 9.55
C VAL A 317 -18.72 -9.97 9.47
N ASN A 318 -17.97 -9.61 8.45
CA ASN A 318 -16.62 -10.12 8.23
C ASN A 318 -15.60 -9.06 8.63
N HIS A 319 -15.37 -8.92 9.95
CA HIS A 319 -14.43 -7.95 10.51
C HIS A 319 -13.52 -8.59 11.55
N PRO A 320 -12.19 -8.42 11.47
CA PRO A 320 -11.23 -9.14 12.31
C PRO A 320 -11.25 -8.73 13.80
N SER A 321 -11.89 -7.62 14.16
CA SER A 321 -12.10 -7.26 15.58
C SER A 321 -13.10 -8.17 16.31
N LEU A 322 -13.92 -8.92 15.59
CA LEU A 322 -14.91 -9.82 16.19
C LEU A 322 -14.21 -11.06 16.79
N PRO A 323 -14.52 -11.45 18.04
CA PRO A 323 -13.86 -12.58 18.69
C PRO A 323 -13.97 -13.92 17.94
N GLU A 324 -15.04 -14.07 17.16
CA GLU A 324 -15.31 -15.26 16.33
C GLU A 324 -14.57 -15.26 14.99
N HIS A 325 -13.93 -14.15 14.60
CA HIS A 325 -13.17 -14.07 13.35
C HIS A 325 -11.85 -14.87 13.46
N PRO A 326 -11.47 -15.67 12.46
CA PRO A 326 -10.27 -16.50 12.52
C PRO A 326 -8.99 -15.69 12.78
N ASP A 327 -8.92 -14.46 12.29
CA ASP A 327 -7.75 -13.59 12.42
C ASP A 327 -7.82 -12.65 13.64
N ASN A 328 -8.77 -12.84 14.55
CA ASN A 328 -8.91 -11.94 15.70
C ASN A 328 -7.62 -11.85 16.54
N THR A 329 -6.91 -12.96 16.74
CA THR A 329 -5.65 -12.98 17.48
C THR A 329 -4.58 -12.11 16.78
N LEU A 330 -4.46 -12.21 15.45
CA LEU A 330 -3.52 -11.39 14.66
C LEU A 330 -3.96 -9.92 14.62
N TYR A 331 -5.27 -9.67 14.59
CA TYR A 331 -5.78 -8.30 14.70
C TYR A 331 -5.39 -7.65 16.03
N GLN A 332 -5.55 -8.35 17.15
CA GLN A 332 -5.15 -7.85 18.47
C GLN A 332 -3.63 -7.61 18.56
N LYS A 333 -2.83 -8.45 17.88
CA LYS A 333 -1.37 -8.33 17.83
C LYS A 333 -0.92 -7.11 17.01
N TYR A 334 -1.45 -6.95 15.81
CA TYR A 334 -0.93 -6.00 14.82
C TYR A 334 -1.64 -4.64 14.80
N PHE A 335 -2.90 -4.59 15.27
CA PHE A 335 -3.74 -3.38 15.19
C PHE A 335 -4.25 -2.93 16.57
N PRO A 336 -3.35 -2.63 17.54
CA PRO A 336 -3.75 -2.23 18.89
C PRO A 336 -4.55 -0.92 18.92
N ASN A 337 -4.37 -0.07 17.90
CA ASN A 337 -5.09 1.20 17.73
C ASN A 337 -6.38 1.06 16.92
N GLY A 338 -6.81 -0.16 16.61
CA GLY A 338 -7.91 -0.45 15.72
C GLY A 338 -7.49 -0.46 14.25
N GLY A 339 -8.45 -0.70 13.37
CA GLY A 339 -8.23 -0.79 11.92
C GLY A 339 -9.37 -1.50 11.22
N GLY A 340 -9.20 -1.77 9.93
CA GLY A 340 -10.19 -2.51 9.15
C GLY A 340 -11.43 -1.71 8.80
N SER A 341 -11.32 -0.40 8.59
CA SER A 341 -12.48 0.42 8.17
C SER A 341 -13.02 0.08 6.78
N ILE A 342 -12.36 -0.86 6.10
CA ILE A 342 -12.82 -1.46 4.85
C ILE A 342 -13.07 -2.94 5.16
N PHE A 343 -14.32 -3.36 5.08
CA PHE A 343 -14.73 -4.71 5.42
C PHE A 343 -16.01 -5.11 4.68
N THR A 344 -16.39 -6.38 4.77
CA THR A 344 -17.61 -6.91 4.15
C THR A 344 -18.62 -7.36 5.20
N PHE A 345 -19.89 -7.36 4.80
CA PHE A 345 -20.95 -8.03 5.52
C PHE A 345 -21.92 -8.70 4.54
N GLU A 346 -22.64 -9.68 4.99
CA GLU A 346 -23.64 -10.42 4.23
C GLU A 346 -25.03 -10.03 4.74
N ILE A 347 -25.89 -9.59 3.83
CA ILE A 347 -27.27 -9.24 4.12
C ILE A 347 -28.17 -10.46 3.90
N LYS A 348 -29.28 -10.57 4.65
CA LYS A 348 -30.28 -11.62 4.39
C LYS A 348 -30.93 -11.41 3.02
N GLY A 349 -31.04 -12.47 2.25
CA GLY A 349 -31.55 -12.48 0.88
C GLY A 349 -30.44 -12.74 -0.12
N GLY A 350 -30.52 -12.11 -1.27
CA GLY A 350 -29.58 -12.31 -2.37
C GLY A 350 -29.03 -11.01 -2.93
N GLN A 351 -28.62 -11.07 -4.20
CA GLN A 351 -28.10 -9.90 -4.92
C GLN A 351 -29.12 -8.76 -5.04
N GLU A 352 -30.42 -9.09 -5.19
CA GLU A 352 -31.47 -8.09 -5.34
C GLU A 352 -31.61 -7.25 -4.06
N GLU A 353 -31.61 -7.89 -2.89
CA GLU A 353 -31.67 -7.22 -1.60
C GLU A 353 -30.41 -6.39 -1.35
N ALA A 354 -29.24 -6.91 -1.72
CA ALA A 354 -27.98 -6.16 -1.61
C ALA A 354 -27.99 -4.90 -2.47
N HIS A 355 -28.48 -4.97 -3.70
CA HIS A 355 -28.62 -3.83 -4.59
C HIS A 355 -29.64 -2.82 -4.05
N LYS A 356 -30.83 -3.27 -3.61
CA LYS A 356 -31.84 -2.39 -3.01
C LYS A 356 -31.32 -1.66 -1.78
N PHE A 357 -30.56 -2.35 -0.92
CA PHE A 357 -29.91 -1.74 0.22
C PHE A 357 -28.96 -0.63 -0.21
N ILE A 358 -28.03 -0.93 -1.12
CA ILE A 358 -27.02 0.02 -1.61
C ILE A 358 -27.67 1.25 -2.27
N ASP A 359 -28.67 1.04 -3.13
CA ASP A 359 -29.30 2.10 -3.91
C ASP A 359 -30.13 3.08 -3.04
N ASN A 360 -30.45 2.70 -1.80
CA ASN A 360 -31.19 3.54 -0.86
C ASN A 360 -30.29 4.29 0.14
N LEU A 361 -28.98 4.09 0.13
CA LEU A 361 -28.04 4.87 0.92
C LEU A 361 -27.91 6.30 0.36
N LYS A 362 -27.71 7.29 1.24
CA LYS A 362 -27.60 8.71 0.89
C LYS A 362 -26.22 9.30 1.20
N ILE A 363 -25.58 8.81 2.25
CA ILE A 363 -24.25 9.25 2.69
C ILE A 363 -23.19 8.41 2.00
N PHE A 364 -23.36 7.10 1.96
CA PHE A 364 -22.44 6.20 1.29
C PHE A 364 -22.46 6.40 -0.23
N SER A 365 -21.33 6.78 -0.80
CA SER A 365 -21.19 6.89 -2.25
C SER A 365 -20.92 5.53 -2.88
N LEU A 366 -21.73 5.14 -3.88
CA LEU A 366 -21.51 3.92 -4.67
C LEU A 366 -20.43 4.17 -5.73
N LEU A 367 -19.23 3.65 -5.52
CA LEU A 367 -18.11 3.82 -6.44
C LEU A 367 -16.97 2.84 -6.18
N ALA A 368 -16.10 2.66 -7.18
CA ALA A 368 -14.94 1.75 -7.11
C ALA A 368 -13.72 2.42 -6.43
N ASN A 369 -13.87 2.88 -5.18
CA ASN A 369 -12.78 3.36 -4.35
C ASN A 369 -12.95 2.86 -2.91
N VAL A 370 -11.97 3.13 -2.05
CA VAL A 370 -11.94 2.84 -0.61
C VAL A 370 -11.06 3.85 0.09
N ALA A 371 -11.13 3.90 1.42
CA ALA A 371 -10.21 4.69 2.24
C ALA A 371 -10.25 6.21 1.97
N ASP A 372 -11.43 6.71 1.66
CA ASP A 372 -11.74 8.14 1.57
C ASP A 372 -12.24 8.65 2.94
N ALA A 373 -12.10 9.94 3.20
CA ALA A 373 -12.70 10.59 4.36
C ALA A 373 -14.23 10.45 4.38
N LYS A 374 -14.85 10.22 3.22
CA LYS A 374 -16.28 9.95 3.04
C LYS A 374 -16.55 8.44 3.02
N SER A 375 -17.70 8.05 3.55
CA SER A 375 -18.17 6.67 3.52
C SER A 375 -18.51 6.21 2.10
N LEU A 376 -18.04 5.00 1.75
CA LEU A 376 -18.20 4.42 0.42
C LEU A 376 -18.80 3.01 0.52
N VAL A 377 -19.51 2.60 -0.51
CA VAL A 377 -20.12 1.27 -0.61
C VAL A 377 -19.94 0.71 -2.01
N ILE A 378 -19.84 -0.62 -2.12
CA ILE A 378 -19.88 -1.31 -3.41
C ILE A 378 -20.36 -2.75 -3.23
N HIS A 379 -20.92 -3.32 -4.30
CA HIS A 379 -21.25 -4.73 -4.40
C HIS A 379 -20.12 -5.49 -5.12
N PRO A 380 -19.24 -6.20 -4.41
CA PRO A 380 -18.01 -6.76 -5.01
C PRO A 380 -18.27 -7.71 -6.17
N ALA A 381 -19.25 -8.62 -6.03
CA ALA A 381 -19.51 -9.67 -7.00
C ALA A 381 -19.87 -9.13 -8.42
N THR A 382 -20.59 -8.01 -8.49
CA THR A 382 -21.01 -7.42 -9.77
C THR A 382 -20.13 -6.27 -10.26
N THR A 383 -19.06 -5.92 -9.52
CA THR A 383 -18.21 -4.76 -9.83
C THR A 383 -16.72 -5.10 -9.76
N THR A 384 -16.09 -4.92 -8.60
CA THR A 384 -14.62 -5.07 -8.44
C THR A 384 -14.11 -6.49 -8.66
N HIS A 385 -14.97 -7.49 -8.55
CA HIS A 385 -14.66 -8.92 -8.72
C HIS A 385 -15.53 -9.59 -9.82
N SER A 386 -16.18 -8.80 -10.67
CA SER A 386 -17.06 -9.31 -11.75
C SER A 386 -16.35 -10.14 -12.82
N GLN A 387 -15.02 -10.12 -12.82
CA GLN A 387 -14.21 -10.92 -13.75
C GLN A 387 -13.96 -12.35 -13.23
N LEU A 388 -14.26 -12.61 -11.96
CA LEU A 388 -14.10 -13.92 -11.33
C LEU A 388 -15.29 -14.83 -11.64
N THR A 389 -15.01 -16.10 -11.77
CA THR A 389 -16.05 -17.14 -11.84
C THR A 389 -16.77 -17.29 -10.50
N GLU A 390 -17.94 -17.94 -10.47
CA GLU A 390 -18.66 -18.22 -9.23
C GLU A 390 -17.84 -19.03 -8.23
N GLU A 391 -17.00 -19.95 -8.72
CA GLU A 391 -16.12 -20.76 -7.90
C GLU A 391 -15.00 -19.91 -7.27
N GLU A 392 -14.39 -19.02 -8.05
CA GLU A 392 -13.36 -18.09 -7.57
C GLU A 392 -13.94 -17.05 -6.57
N LEU A 393 -15.16 -16.54 -6.82
CA LEU A 393 -15.86 -15.68 -5.86
C LEU A 393 -16.08 -16.38 -4.54
N LYS A 394 -16.57 -17.63 -4.59
CA LYS A 394 -16.80 -18.45 -3.40
C LYS A 394 -15.51 -18.73 -2.62
N ASP A 395 -14.43 -18.99 -3.34
CA ASP A 395 -13.11 -19.26 -2.78
C ASP A 395 -12.51 -17.99 -2.11
N GLN A 396 -12.87 -16.81 -2.58
CA GLN A 396 -12.55 -15.54 -1.93
C GLN A 396 -13.59 -15.11 -0.87
N GLY A 397 -14.56 -15.94 -0.56
CA GLY A 397 -15.59 -15.66 0.44
C GLY A 397 -16.59 -14.57 0.02
N ILE A 398 -16.74 -14.33 -1.28
CA ILE A 398 -17.67 -13.34 -1.85
C ILE A 398 -18.94 -14.06 -2.32
N LYS A 399 -20.07 -13.72 -1.71
CA LYS A 399 -21.39 -14.25 -2.06
C LYS A 399 -22.22 -13.20 -2.81
N PRO A 400 -23.33 -13.59 -3.46
CA PRO A 400 -24.25 -12.64 -4.12
C PRO A 400 -24.87 -11.58 -3.20
N ASN A 401 -24.92 -11.84 -1.88
CA ASN A 401 -25.42 -10.93 -0.86
C ASN A 401 -24.31 -10.20 -0.07
N THR A 402 -23.07 -10.26 -0.55
CA THR A 402 -21.93 -9.59 0.09
C THR A 402 -21.86 -8.11 -0.30
N ILE A 403 -21.79 -7.24 0.67
CA ILE A 403 -21.61 -5.80 0.52
C ILE A 403 -20.29 -5.41 1.14
N ARG A 404 -19.48 -4.57 0.45
CA ARG A 404 -18.28 -3.98 1.01
C ARG A 404 -18.52 -2.53 1.39
N LEU A 405 -18.17 -2.18 2.62
CA LEU A 405 -18.16 -0.82 3.13
C LEU A 405 -16.72 -0.29 3.24
N SER A 406 -16.56 0.99 3.09
CA SER A 406 -15.40 1.78 3.51
C SER A 406 -15.93 2.91 4.38
N ILE A 407 -15.73 2.78 5.69
CA ILE A 407 -16.31 3.69 6.68
C ILE A 407 -15.50 4.99 6.72
N GLY A 408 -16.18 6.11 6.55
CA GLY A 408 -15.61 7.45 6.55
C GLY A 408 -15.50 8.09 7.94
N THR A 409 -15.31 9.39 7.93
CA THR A 409 -15.11 10.21 9.13
C THR A 409 -16.31 11.07 9.52
N GLU A 410 -17.46 10.86 8.87
CA GLU A 410 -18.72 11.54 9.16
C GLU A 410 -19.18 11.29 10.61
N HIS A 411 -20.18 12.02 11.06
CA HIS A 411 -20.76 11.77 12.38
C HIS A 411 -21.38 10.38 12.44
N ILE A 412 -21.04 9.61 13.46
CA ILE A 412 -21.41 8.20 13.54
C ILE A 412 -22.93 7.98 13.51
N ASP A 413 -23.72 8.83 14.15
CA ASP A 413 -25.16 8.67 14.18
C ASP A 413 -25.78 8.84 12.78
N ASP A 414 -25.21 9.69 11.93
CA ASP A 414 -25.63 9.86 10.55
C ASP A 414 -25.30 8.64 9.70
N ILE A 415 -24.08 8.06 9.88
CA ILE A 415 -23.69 6.79 9.25
C ILE A 415 -24.67 5.66 9.62
N LEU A 416 -24.97 5.51 10.92
CA LEU A 416 -25.87 4.46 11.39
C LEU A 416 -27.31 4.66 10.89
N LEU A 417 -27.77 5.91 10.85
CA LEU A 417 -29.08 6.23 10.29
C LEU A 417 -29.17 5.90 8.80
N ASP A 418 -28.13 6.19 8.04
CA ASP A 418 -28.10 5.90 6.61
C ASP A 418 -28.12 4.39 6.34
N LEU A 419 -27.34 3.61 7.11
CA LEU A 419 -27.39 2.14 7.05
C LEU A 419 -28.78 1.60 7.44
N GLN A 420 -29.42 2.17 8.47
CA GLN A 420 -30.78 1.80 8.87
C GLN A 420 -31.80 2.05 7.75
N ASN A 421 -31.70 3.19 7.05
CA ASN A 421 -32.54 3.51 5.90
C ASN A 421 -32.35 2.50 4.75
N GLY A 422 -31.11 2.08 4.48
CA GLY A 422 -30.84 1.00 3.52
C GLY A 422 -31.54 -0.31 3.88
N PHE A 423 -31.51 -0.70 5.17
CA PHE A 423 -32.22 -1.89 5.64
C PHE A 423 -33.75 -1.76 5.58
N GLU A 424 -34.29 -0.56 5.73
CA GLU A 424 -35.75 -0.33 5.61
C GLU A 424 -36.25 -0.55 4.18
N ALA A 425 -35.43 -0.29 3.19
CA ALA A 425 -35.77 -0.49 1.79
C ALA A 425 -35.91 -1.97 1.36
N ILE A 426 -35.47 -2.91 2.19
CA ILE A 426 -35.51 -4.34 1.90
C ILE A 426 -36.43 -5.13 2.86
N LYS A 427 -37.19 -4.43 3.70
CA LYS A 427 -38.30 -5.01 4.46
C LYS A 427 -39.47 -5.29 3.51
#